data_f625692559625773707baadcf3fd9404
#
_entry.id   f625692559625773707baadcf3fd9404
#
_cell.length_a   1.000
_cell.length_b   1.000
_cell.length_c   1.000
_cell.angle_alpha   90.00
_cell.angle_beta   90.00
_cell.angle_gamma   90.00
#
_symmetry.space_group_name_H-M   'P 1'
#
loop_
_entity.id
_entity.type
_entity.pdbx_description
1 polymer ?
#
loop_
_entity_poly.entity_id
_entity_poly.type
_entity_poly.pdbx_seq_one_letter_code
_entity_poly.pdbx_strand_id
1 'polypeptide(L)'
;MNMYSDRYAADSLELHLFFGRIMKEHALFLKAGFTGANPEFSAEAECYKREFEKLLCQAVRLSDGVVSRQVLDSGEVVTEYTLEAENRTEAFICIAIDQGITRREMQLAGREEIGEACCREGRQRPEACERRVSSELCCRVHGLNQRALELLDGLIQFKERILERVLCCEMFTGNYPLLIEHIIREAKLYRRYVEMLEKDGCLTQQSMAETECFWNRIMMEHALFIRGLLDPAEGALIQSANDFARDYGQLLEDCCDAQDQILSPQPRREAMAGKTMAGETMPCGDVLGETIRFRDFKKAGAEGILQCKIRSVILPLLADHVLREANHYIRLLR
;
A
#
# COMPACT_ATOMS: atom_id res chain seq x y z
N MET A 1 -25.00 -4.87 25.49
CA MET A 1 -23.87 -3.99 25.71
C MET A 1 -23.14 -3.91 24.37
N ASN A 2 -23.14 -2.77 23.67
CA ASN A 2 -22.45 -2.64 22.37
C ASN A 2 -20.94 -2.82 22.61
N MET A 3 -20.43 -3.97 22.18
CA MET A 3 -19.00 -4.33 22.32
C MET A 3 -18.11 -3.56 21.31
N TYR A 4 -18.74 -2.90 20.35
CA TYR A 4 -18.05 -2.18 19.27
C TYR A 4 -18.49 -0.72 19.23
N SER A 5 -17.55 0.21 19.14
CA SER A 5 -17.78 1.64 18.95
C SER A 5 -18.19 1.93 17.49
N ASP A 6 -18.82 3.08 17.24
CA ASP A 6 -19.08 3.56 15.86
C ASP A 6 -17.78 3.61 15.03
N ARG A 7 -16.64 3.83 15.68
CA ARG A 7 -15.32 3.88 15.08
C ARG A 7 -14.80 2.51 14.62
N TYR A 8 -15.14 1.41 15.31
CA TYR A 8 -14.69 0.07 14.94
C TYR A 8 -15.02 -0.31 13.49
N ALA A 9 -16.27 -0.08 13.08
CA ALA A 9 -16.70 -0.42 11.72
C ALA A 9 -16.02 0.47 10.68
N ALA A 10 -15.88 1.76 10.94
CA ALA A 10 -15.21 2.70 10.05
C ALA A 10 -13.73 2.36 9.91
N ASP A 11 -13.00 2.23 11.02
CA ASP A 11 -11.58 1.91 11.04
C ASP A 11 -11.29 0.57 10.34
N SER A 12 -12.13 -0.47 10.56
CA SER A 12 -11.99 -1.76 9.90
C SER A 12 -12.20 -1.66 8.38
N LEU A 13 -13.23 -0.93 7.93
CA LEU A 13 -13.52 -0.79 6.52
C LEU A 13 -12.47 0.06 5.80
N GLU A 14 -12.00 1.15 6.40
CA GLU A 14 -10.89 1.96 5.88
C GLU A 14 -9.62 1.10 5.70
N LEU A 15 -9.31 0.28 6.71
CA LEU A 15 -8.18 -0.66 6.67
C LEU A 15 -8.33 -1.68 5.52
N HIS A 16 -9.53 -2.26 5.36
CA HIS A 16 -9.78 -3.23 4.30
C HIS A 16 -9.78 -2.63 2.90
N LEU A 17 -10.26 -1.41 2.72
CA LEU A 17 -10.22 -0.73 1.42
C LEU A 17 -8.77 -0.52 0.95
N PHE A 18 -7.87 -0.14 1.84
CA PHE A 18 -6.47 0.04 1.51
C PHE A 18 -5.73 -1.30 1.43
N PHE A 19 -5.58 -2.00 2.55
CA PHE A 19 -4.75 -3.22 2.59
C PHE A 19 -5.35 -4.40 1.83
N GLY A 20 -6.66 -4.52 1.74
CA GLY A 20 -7.30 -5.57 0.94
C GLY A 20 -6.93 -5.45 -0.54
N ARG A 21 -6.88 -4.21 -1.05
CA ARG A 21 -6.39 -3.92 -2.40
C ARG A 21 -4.90 -4.22 -2.53
N ILE A 22 -4.07 -3.77 -1.60
CA ILE A 22 -2.64 -4.04 -1.57
C ILE A 22 -2.36 -5.55 -1.61
N MET A 23 -3.07 -6.36 -0.80
CA MET A 23 -2.87 -7.82 -0.77
C MET A 23 -3.28 -8.52 -2.07
N LYS A 24 -4.39 -8.11 -2.73
CA LYS A 24 -4.75 -8.66 -4.04
C LYS A 24 -3.68 -8.40 -5.09
N GLU A 25 -3.10 -7.19 -5.05
CA GLU A 25 -2.07 -6.78 -6.00
C GLU A 25 -0.73 -7.46 -5.71
N HIS A 26 -0.36 -7.67 -4.45
CA HIS A 26 0.80 -8.50 -4.10
C HIS A 26 0.69 -9.90 -4.68
N ALA A 27 -0.48 -10.54 -4.56
CA ALA A 27 -0.70 -11.86 -5.12
C ALA A 27 -0.60 -11.85 -6.67
N LEU A 28 -1.08 -10.79 -7.33
CA LEU A 28 -0.92 -10.59 -8.77
C LEU A 28 0.55 -10.43 -9.17
N PHE A 29 1.32 -9.59 -8.46
CA PHE A 29 2.74 -9.36 -8.74
C PHE A 29 3.58 -10.62 -8.50
N LEU A 30 3.29 -11.39 -7.46
CA LEU A 30 3.93 -12.69 -7.25
C LEU A 30 3.65 -13.62 -8.42
N LYS A 31 2.38 -13.73 -8.84
CA LYS A 31 1.97 -14.56 -9.99
C LYS A 31 2.68 -14.12 -11.28
N ALA A 32 2.76 -12.82 -11.53
CA ALA A 32 3.43 -12.29 -12.72
C ALA A 32 4.94 -12.57 -12.74
N GLY A 33 5.56 -12.73 -11.57
CA GLY A 33 6.99 -13.04 -11.45
C GLY A 33 7.34 -14.52 -11.59
N PHE A 34 6.38 -15.45 -11.51
CA PHE A 34 6.66 -16.87 -11.65
C PHE A 34 6.85 -17.25 -13.12
N THR A 35 7.73 -18.23 -13.33
CA THR A 35 7.93 -18.88 -14.63
C THR A 35 7.07 -20.15 -14.74
N GLY A 36 7.03 -20.74 -15.92
CA GLY A 36 6.38 -22.04 -16.14
C GLY A 36 6.96 -23.21 -15.34
N ALA A 37 8.08 -23.01 -14.63
CA ALA A 37 8.70 -24.02 -13.78
C ALA A 37 7.97 -24.23 -12.44
N ASN A 38 7.14 -23.25 -12.00
CA ASN A 38 6.46 -23.28 -10.72
C ASN A 38 4.94 -23.03 -10.87
N PRO A 39 4.22 -23.89 -11.61
CA PRO A 39 2.80 -23.68 -11.91
C PRO A 39 1.91 -23.75 -10.67
N GLU A 40 2.28 -24.55 -9.67
CA GLU A 40 1.58 -24.67 -8.39
C GLU A 40 1.60 -23.36 -7.59
N PHE A 41 2.75 -22.66 -7.54
CA PHE A 41 2.86 -21.35 -6.89
C PHE A 41 2.06 -20.27 -7.65
N SER A 42 2.08 -20.33 -8.97
CA SER A 42 1.26 -19.43 -9.80
C SER A 42 -0.24 -19.64 -9.56
N ALA A 43 -0.68 -20.89 -9.41
CA ALA A 43 -2.07 -21.23 -9.11
C ALA A 43 -2.47 -20.80 -7.69
N GLU A 44 -1.59 -20.97 -6.70
CA GLU A 44 -1.82 -20.53 -5.31
C GLU A 44 -1.89 -19.01 -5.22
N ALA A 45 -1.01 -18.28 -5.91
CA ALA A 45 -1.06 -16.82 -5.99
C ALA A 45 -2.38 -16.33 -6.61
N GLU A 46 -2.88 -16.99 -7.68
CA GLU A 46 -4.19 -16.68 -8.25
C GLU A 46 -5.32 -16.92 -7.27
N CYS A 47 -5.23 -17.97 -6.46
CA CYS A 47 -6.24 -18.24 -5.42
C CYS A 47 -6.28 -17.08 -4.39
N TYR A 48 -5.13 -16.63 -3.87
CA TYR A 48 -5.08 -15.51 -2.93
C TYR A 48 -5.58 -14.21 -3.58
N LYS A 49 -5.20 -13.93 -4.83
CA LYS A 49 -5.70 -12.76 -5.56
C LYS A 49 -7.23 -12.74 -5.56
N ARG A 50 -7.87 -13.84 -5.96
CA ARG A 50 -9.33 -13.96 -6.01
C ARG A 50 -10.01 -13.86 -4.64
N GLU A 51 -9.40 -14.43 -3.60
CA GLU A 51 -9.97 -14.35 -2.26
C GLU A 51 -9.90 -12.92 -1.70
N PHE A 52 -8.81 -12.18 -1.94
CA PHE A 52 -8.72 -10.76 -1.58
C PHE A 52 -9.62 -9.87 -2.46
N GLU A 53 -9.86 -10.21 -3.73
CA GLU A 53 -10.89 -9.56 -4.56
C GLU A 53 -12.29 -9.71 -3.93
N LYS A 54 -12.64 -10.89 -3.44
CA LYS A 54 -13.92 -11.14 -2.76
C LYS A 54 -14.02 -10.35 -1.45
N LEU A 55 -12.96 -10.35 -0.64
CA LEU A 55 -12.89 -9.59 0.62
C LEU A 55 -13.05 -8.10 0.34
N LEU A 56 -12.30 -7.54 -0.60
CA LEU A 56 -12.36 -6.13 -0.98
C LEU A 56 -13.75 -5.76 -1.53
N CYS A 57 -14.36 -6.62 -2.37
CA CYS A 57 -15.70 -6.40 -2.87
C CYS A 57 -16.75 -6.33 -1.74
N GLN A 58 -16.58 -7.10 -0.66
CA GLN A 58 -17.43 -7.03 0.52
C GLN A 58 -17.18 -5.76 1.32
N ALA A 59 -15.90 -5.37 1.52
CA ALA A 59 -15.54 -4.12 2.18
C ALA A 59 -16.16 -2.92 1.47
N VAL A 60 -16.03 -2.81 0.15
CA VAL A 60 -16.60 -1.72 -0.66
C VAL A 60 -18.11 -1.61 -0.47
N ARG A 61 -18.83 -2.75 -0.46
CA ARG A 61 -20.30 -2.76 -0.26
C ARG A 61 -20.72 -2.27 1.13
N LEU A 62 -19.87 -2.43 2.14
CA LEU A 62 -20.16 -2.03 3.52
C LEU A 62 -19.74 -0.58 3.79
N SER A 63 -18.90 0.00 2.94
CA SER A 63 -18.23 1.29 3.18
C SER A 63 -19.09 2.52 2.89
N ASP A 64 -20.20 2.37 2.14
CA ASP A 64 -21.04 3.51 1.74
C ASP A 64 -21.68 4.22 2.95
N GLY A 65 -21.32 5.49 3.13
CA GLY A 65 -21.76 6.32 4.25
C GLY A 65 -21.11 5.98 5.59
N VAL A 66 -20.06 5.14 5.63
CA VAL A 66 -19.34 4.72 6.84
C VAL A 66 -17.88 5.22 6.82
N VAL A 67 -17.20 5.05 5.69
CA VAL A 67 -15.80 5.44 5.52
C VAL A 67 -15.66 6.95 5.37
N SER A 68 -14.63 7.51 5.99
CA SER A 68 -14.38 8.95 6.00
C SER A 68 -14.03 9.51 4.62
N ARG A 69 -14.43 10.77 4.35
CA ARG A 69 -14.00 11.48 3.15
C ARG A 69 -12.50 11.68 3.11
N GLN A 70 -11.85 11.81 4.26
CA GLN A 70 -10.40 11.94 4.35
C GLN A 70 -9.68 10.75 3.69
N VAL A 71 -10.14 9.51 3.91
CA VAL A 71 -9.61 8.31 3.28
C VAL A 71 -9.97 8.27 1.79
N LEU A 72 -11.23 8.49 1.45
CA LEU A 72 -11.71 8.38 0.06
C LEU A 72 -11.07 9.43 -0.86
N ASP A 73 -10.78 10.63 -0.37
CA ASP A 73 -10.20 11.74 -1.14
C ASP A 73 -8.67 11.72 -1.13
N SER A 74 -8.02 10.92 -0.28
CA SER A 74 -6.56 10.85 -0.15
C SER A 74 -5.84 10.34 -1.40
N GLY A 75 -6.51 9.51 -2.21
CA GLY A 75 -5.91 8.77 -3.32
C GLY A 75 -5.18 7.50 -2.89
N GLU A 76 -5.37 7.03 -1.65
CA GLU A 76 -4.79 5.76 -1.17
C GLU A 76 -5.59 4.54 -1.63
N VAL A 77 -6.91 4.67 -1.83
CA VAL A 77 -7.76 3.58 -2.29
C VAL A 77 -7.67 3.44 -3.80
N VAL A 78 -7.96 4.51 -4.53
CA VAL A 78 -7.84 4.60 -5.99
C VAL A 78 -7.28 5.98 -6.40
N THR A 79 -6.51 6.01 -7.47
CA THR A 79 -6.04 7.24 -8.12
C THR A 79 -6.77 7.45 -9.45
N GLU A 80 -6.48 8.54 -10.15
CA GLU A 80 -6.91 8.76 -11.52
C GLU A 80 -6.32 7.75 -12.52
N TYR A 81 -5.24 7.06 -12.15
CA TYR A 81 -4.51 6.11 -13.01
C TYR A 81 -4.95 4.67 -12.81
N THR A 82 -5.55 4.31 -11.66
CA THR A 82 -5.74 2.92 -11.22
C THR A 82 -6.45 2.07 -12.27
N LEU A 83 -7.57 2.54 -12.84
CA LEU A 83 -8.34 1.76 -13.81
C LEU A 83 -7.56 1.51 -15.11
N GLU A 84 -6.87 2.54 -15.64
CA GLU A 84 -6.05 2.37 -16.85
C GLU A 84 -4.83 1.49 -16.57
N ALA A 85 -4.22 1.63 -15.40
CA ALA A 85 -3.10 0.80 -14.96
C ALA A 85 -3.49 -0.69 -14.86
N GLU A 86 -4.68 -1.00 -14.30
CA GLU A 86 -5.23 -2.36 -14.30
C GLU A 86 -5.45 -2.88 -15.72
N ASN A 87 -6.09 -2.10 -16.61
CA ASN A 87 -6.33 -2.48 -18.00
C ASN A 87 -5.04 -2.84 -18.75
N ARG A 88 -4.03 -1.97 -18.65
CA ARG A 88 -2.75 -2.20 -19.34
C ARG A 88 -1.96 -3.35 -18.74
N THR A 89 -1.96 -3.47 -17.43
CA THR A 89 -1.30 -4.59 -16.76
C THR A 89 -1.94 -5.91 -17.18
N GLU A 90 -3.27 -6.03 -17.17
CA GLU A 90 -3.98 -7.23 -17.65
C GLU A 90 -3.60 -7.57 -19.10
N ALA A 91 -3.57 -6.56 -19.98
CA ALA A 91 -3.19 -6.75 -21.38
C ALA A 91 -1.74 -7.23 -21.54
N PHE A 92 -0.81 -6.78 -20.69
CA PHE A 92 0.62 -7.13 -20.80
C PHE A 92 0.94 -8.54 -20.28
N ILE A 93 0.29 -8.95 -19.18
CA ILE A 93 0.64 -10.21 -18.50
C ILE A 93 -0.43 -11.30 -18.62
N CYS A 94 -1.58 -11.02 -19.24
CA CYS A 94 -2.71 -11.95 -19.42
C CYS A 94 -3.21 -12.57 -18.10
N ILE A 95 -3.14 -11.81 -16.99
CA ILE A 95 -3.72 -12.17 -15.69
C ILE A 95 -4.94 -11.30 -15.47
N ALA A 96 -6.13 -11.92 -15.42
CA ALA A 96 -7.40 -11.21 -15.27
C ALA A 96 -7.48 -10.41 -13.95
N ILE A 97 -7.99 -9.18 -14.02
CA ILE A 97 -8.19 -8.27 -12.88
C ILE A 97 -9.68 -7.90 -12.84
N ASP A 98 -10.33 -8.03 -11.67
CA ASP A 98 -11.73 -7.60 -11.51
C ASP A 98 -11.82 -6.07 -11.38
N GLN A 99 -11.86 -5.39 -12.52
CA GLN A 99 -12.01 -3.94 -12.60
C GLN A 99 -13.39 -3.45 -12.11
N GLY A 100 -14.37 -4.35 -11.98
CA GLY A 100 -15.67 -4.01 -11.39
C GLY A 100 -15.54 -3.57 -9.93
N ILE A 101 -14.53 -4.04 -9.22
CA ILE A 101 -14.20 -3.58 -7.86
C ILE A 101 -13.70 -2.14 -7.91
N THR A 102 -12.73 -1.85 -8.75
CA THR A 102 -12.13 -0.52 -8.92
C THR A 102 -13.17 0.53 -9.31
N ARG A 103 -14.09 0.21 -10.24
CA ARG A 103 -15.20 1.12 -10.59
C ARG A 103 -16.11 1.44 -9.40
N ARG A 104 -16.39 0.47 -8.53
CA ARG A 104 -17.19 0.70 -7.31
C ARG A 104 -16.42 1.54 -6.29
N GLU A 105 -15.10 1.35 -6.14
CA GLU A 105 -14.27 2.20 -5.29
C GLU A 105 -14.22 3.63 -5.81
N MET A 106 -14.12 3.83 -7.13
CA MET A 106 -14.22 5.17 -7.75
C MET A 106 -15.58 5.81 -7.50
N GLN A 107 -16.68 5.05 -7.58
CA GLN A 107 -18.03 5.54 -7.25
C GLN A 107 -18.13 5.93 -5.78
N LEU A 108 -17.59 5.11 -4.87
CA LEU A 108 -17.54 5.39 -3.43
C LEU A 108 -16.76 6.68 -3.14
N ALA A 109 -15.64 6.90 -3.85
CA ALA A 109 -14.84 8.12 -3.78
C ALA A 109 -15.49 9.33 -4.50
N GLY A 110 -16.59 9.13 -5.23
CA GLY A 110 -17.22 10.19 -6.01
C GLY A 110 -16.43 10.62 -7.26
N ARG A 111 -15.57 9.74 -7.77
CA ARG A 111 -14.71 9.94 -8.95
C ARG A 111 -15.30 9.24 -10.19
N GLU A 112 -16.62 9.33 -10.40
CA GLU A 112 -17.20 8.81 -11.64
C GLU A 112 -16.65 9.60 -12.84
N GLU A 113 -16.16 8.89 -13.87
CA GLU A 113 -16.04 9.45 -15.19
C GLU A 113 -17.44 9.89 -15.63
N ILE A 114 -17.58 11.16 -15.99
CA ILE A 114 -18.75 11.67 -16.71
C ILE A 114 -18.64 11.10 -18.13
N GLY A 115 -18.95 9.82 -18.27
CA GLY A 115 -19.26 9.19 -19.55
C GLY A 115 -20.62 9.70 -19.97
N GLU A 116 -20.66 10.36 -21.11
CA GLU A 116 -21.83 10.92 -21.80
C GLU A 116 -23.16 10.26 -21.41
N ALA A 117 -24.01 11.03 -20.88
CA ALA A 117 -25.45 11.13 -21.13
C ALA A 117 -26.26 11.39 -19.88
N CYS A 118 -27.03 12.36 -20.06
CA CYS A 118 -28.24 12.69 -19.33
C CYS A 118 -28.11 13.74 -18.24
N CYS A 119 -28.27 14.98 -18.69
CA CYS A 119 -28.75 16.08 -17.88
C CYS A 119 -29.90 15.62 -16.97
N ARG A 120 -29.65 15.41 -15.71
CA ARG A 120 -30.65 15.45 -14.66
C ARG A 120 -30.30 16.57 -13.70
N GLU A 121 -31.08 17.60 -13.83
CA GLU A 121 -31.11 18.82 -13.02
C GLU A 121 -31.08 18.53 -11.52
N GLY A 122 -30.18 19.23 -10.80
CA GLY A 122 -30.46 19.80 -9.50
C GLY A 122 -30.83 18.82 -8.36
N ARG A 123 -30.04 17.82 -8.07
CA ARG A 123 -30.03 17.25 -6.71
C ARG A 123 -28.76 17.70 -6.00
N GLN A 124 -28.90 18.75 -5.16
CA GLN A 124 -27.98 18.95 -4.05
C GLN A 124 -27.89 17.63 -3.29
N ARG A 125 -26.69 17.03 -3.24
CA ARG A 125 -26.43 15.90 -2.35
C ARG A 125 -26.76 16.36 -0.91
N PRO A 126 -27.57 15.64 -0.14
CA PRO A 126 -27.73 15.95 1.28
C PRO A 126 -26.35 15.89 1.92
N GLU A 127 -26.02 16.86 2.76
CA GLU A 127 -24.91 16.77 3.71
C GLU A 127 -24.92 15.37 4.33
N ALA A 128 -23.75 14.72 4.38
CA ALA A 128 -23.58 13.35 4.80
C ALA A 128 -24.30 13.12 6.13
N CYS A 129 -25.46 12.48 6.04
CA CYS A 129 -26.10 11.90 7.22
C CYS A 129 -25.21 10.74 7.62
N GLU A 130 -24.36 10.95 8.64
CA GLU A 130 -23.60 9.89 9.28
C GLU A 130 -24.60 8.78 9.65
N ARG A 131 -24.56 7.68 8.89
CA ARG A 131 -25.35 6.51 9.23
C ARG A 131 -24.86 6.03 10.59
N ARG A 132 -25.72 6.09 11.60
CA ARG A 132 -25.45 5.43 12.88
C ARG A 132 -25.06 3.98 12.58
N VAL A 133 -23.87 3.59 12.98
CA VAL A 133 -23.34 2.25 12.82
C VAL A 133 -24.30 1.29 13.55
N SER A 134 -24.96 0.42 12.79
CA SER A 134 -25.88 -0.56 13.38
C SER A 134 -25.10 -1.75 13.95
N SER A 135 -25.67 -2.43 14.96
CA SER A 135 -25.10 -3.67 15.47
C SER A 135 -24.97 -4.75 14.39
N GLU A 136 -25.86 -4.73 13.40
CA GLU A 136 -25.79 -5.62 12.23
C GLU A 136 -24.55 -5.34 11.38
N LEU A 137 -24.24 -4.06 11.12
CA LEU A 137 -23.02 -3.68 10.41
C LEU A 137 -21.78 -4.14 11.16
N CYS A 138 -21.71 -3.92 12.48
CA CYS A 138 -20.60 -4.40 13.30
C CYS A 138 -20.42 -5.93 13.21
N CYS A 139 -21.49 -6.71 13.25
CA CYS A 139 -21.42 -8.16 13.07
C CYS A 139 -20.88 -8.56 11.69
N ARG A 140 -21.29 -7.85 10.63
CA ARG A 140 -20.79 -8.11 9.27
C ARG A 140 -19.32 -7.74 9.13
N VAL A 141 -18.90 -6.63 9.73
CA VAL A 141 -17.49 -6.19 9.75
C VAL A 141 -16.64 -7.16 10.56
N HIS A 142 -17.12 -7.64 11.71
CA HIS A 142 -16.44 -8.69 12.46
C HIS A 142 -16.21 -9.95 11.61
N GLY A 143 -17.24 -10.44 10.90
CA GLY A 143 -17.08 -11.56 9.98
C GLY A 143 -16.05 -11.30 8.87
N LEU A 144 -15.97 -10.05 8.37
CA LEU A 144 -14.98 -9.63 7.39
C LEU A 144 -13.57 -9.63 7.98
N ASN A 145 -13.39 -9.11 9.21
CA ASN A 145 -12.13 -9.12 9.93
C ASN A 145 -11.62 -10.55 10.17
N GLN A 146 -12.49 -11.46 10.62
CA GLN A 146 -12.12 -12.87 10.82
C GLN A 146 -11.66 -13.51 9.50
N ARG A 147 -12.39 -13.25 8.41
CA ARG A 147 -12.00 -13.75 7.08
C ARG A 147 -10.65 -13.16 6.61
N ALA A 148 -10.40 -11.88 6.89
CA ALA A 148 -9.12 -11.24 6.60
C ALA A 148 -7.96 -11.89 7.36
N LEU A 149 -8.13 -12.21 8.66
CA LEU A 149 -7.11 -12.88 9.47
C LEU A 149 -6.76 -14.27 8.90
N GLU A 150 -7.77 -15.08 8.55
CA GLU A 150 -7.55 -16.39 7.93
C GLU A 150 -6.77 -16.29 6.62
N LEU A 151 -7.13 -15.34 5.75
CA LEU A 151 -6.47 -15.13 4.47
C LEU A 151 -5.04 -14.63 4.65
N LEU A 152 -4.81 -13.74 5.62
CA LEU A 152 -3.49 -13.18 5.91
C LEU A 152 -2.54 -14.23 6.48
N ASP A 153 -3.01 -15.11 7.37
CA ASP A 153 -2.20 -16.21 7.89
C ASP A 153 -1.69 -17.12 6.74
N GLY A 154 -2.59 -17.49 5.83
CA GLY A 154 -2.21 -18.29 4.68
C GLY A 154 -1.29 -17.54 3.70
N LEU A 155 -1.60 -16.28 3.38
CA LEU A 155 -0.80 -15.47 2.44
C LEU A 155 0.61 -15.21 2.98
N ILE A 156 0.76 -14.94 4.27
CA ILE A 156 2.08 -14.74 4.90
C ILE A 156 2.90 -16.01 4.77
N GLN A 157 2.34 -17.18 5.15
CA GLN A 157 3.02 -18.47 5.02
C GLN A 157 3.40 -18.77 3.56
N PHE A 158 2.52 -18.46 2.62
CA PHE A 158 2.79 -18.62 1.19
C PHE A 158 3.98 -17.77 0.74
N LYS A 159 4.01 -16.48 1.11
CA LYS A 159 5.12 -15.57 0.80
C LYS A 159 6.43 -16.04 1.45
N GLU A 160 6.40 -16.51 2.70
CA GLU A 160 7.57 -17.03 3.41
C GLU A 160 8.14 -18.28 2.71
N ARG A 161 7.29 -19.21 2.25
CA ARG A 161 7.75 -20.37 1.44
C ARG A 161 8.41 -19.95 0.12
N ILE A 162 7.88 -18.92 -0.56
CA ILE A 162 8.51 -18.40 -1.78
C ILE A 162 9.88 -17.84 -1.46
N LEU A 163 9.98 -17.00 -0.42
CA LEU A 163 11.23 -16.37 0.00
C LEU A 163 12.29 -17.42 0.33
N GLU A 164 11.94 -18.41 1.14
CA GLU A 164 12.83 -19.51 1.51
C GLU A 164 13.40 -20.22 0.27
N ARG A 165 12.55 -20.63 -0.67
CA ARG A 165 12.98 -21.32 -1.88
C ARG A 165 13.87 -20.46 -2.79
N VAL A 166 13.56 -19.16 -2.87
CA VAL A 166 14.39 -18.22 -3.65
C VAL A 166 15.77 -18.05 -3.01
N LEU A 167 15.84 -17.90 -1.68
CA LEU A 167 17.09 -17.75 -0.95
C LEU A 167 17.95 -19.04 -0.96
N CYS A 168 17.30 -20.20 -0.99
CA CYS A 168 17.97 -21.50 -1.13
C CYS A 168 18.34 -21.84 -2.58
N CYS A 169 18.11 -20.94 -3.55
CA CYS A 169 18.33 -21.20 -4.98
C CYS A 169 17.51 -22.39 -5.54
N GLU A 170 16.38 -22.72 -4.94
CA GLU A 170 15.47 -23.79 -5.36
C GLU A 170 14.36 -23.25 -6.29
N MET A 171 14.19 -21.93 -6.35
CA MET A 171 13.17 -21.26 -7.16
C MET A 171 13.75 -20.00 -7.81
N PHE A 172 13.40 -19.79 -9.08
CA PHE A 172 13.57 -18.52 -9.76
C PHE A 172 12.24 -17.78 -9.88
N THR A 173 12.26 -16.47 -9.58
CA THR A 173 11.16 -15.56 -9.84
C THR A 173 11.71 -14.23 -10.36
N GLY A 174 10.90 -13.48 -11.13
CA GLY A 174 11.21 -12.11 -11.54
C GLY A 174 11.12 -11.08 -10.40
N ASN A 175 10.69 -11.49 -9.22
CA ASN A 175 10.59 -10.62 -8.05
C ASN A 175 11.90 -10.68 -7.24
N TYR A 176 12.39 -9.51 -6.80
CA TYR A 176 13.55 -9.45 -5.89
C TYR A 176 13.24 -10.15 -4.55
N PRO A 177 14.20 -10.87 -3.92
CA PRO A 177 14.02 -11.35 -2.55
C PRO A 177 13.60 -10.24 -1.59
N LEU A 178 14.22 -9.05 -1.67
CA LEU A 178 13.85 -7.88 -0.87
C LEU A 178 12.38 -7.45 -1.09
N LEU A 179 11.85 -7.57 -2.32
CA LEU A 179 10.43 -7.28 -2.60
C LEU A 179 9.54 -8.29 -1.89
N ILE A 180 9.91 -9.58 -1.87
CA ILE A 180 9.14 -10.62 -1.18
C ILE A 180 9.14 -10.35 0.34
N GLU A 181 10.28 -9.98 0.93
CA GLU A 181 10.38 -9.57 2.33
C GLU A 181 9.51 -8.34 2.64
N HIS A 182 9.53 -7.36 1.76
CA HIS A 182 8.74 -6.13 1.84
C HIS A 182 7.24 -6.45 1.92
N ILE A 183 6.71 -7.20 0.97
CA ILE A 183 5.28 -7.56 0.94
C ILE A 183 4.87 -8.52 2.08
N ILE A 184 5.82 -9.24 2.71
CA ILE A 184 5.59 -10.00 3.95
C ILE A 184 5.39 -9.02 5.12
N ARG A 185 6.23 -7.98 5.25
CA ARG A 185 6.13 -6.98 6.32
C ARG A 185 4.79 -6.27 6.29
N GLU A 186 4.31 -5.88 5.11
CA GLU A 186 3.01 -5.22 4.94
C GLU A 186 1.85 -6.15 5.28
N ALA A 187 1.90 -7.42 4.86
CA ALA A 187 0.88 -8.39 5.23
C ALA A 187 0.83 -8.61 6.77
N LYS A 188 2.00 -8.65 7.43
CA LYS A 188 2.09 -8.74 8.89
C LYS A 188 1.57 -7.48 9.59
N LEU A 189 1.80 -6.28 9.03
CA LEU A 189 1.23 -5.03 9.55
C LEU A 189 -0.29 -5.04 9.45
N TYR A 190 -0.83 -5.38 8.30
CA TYR A 190 -2.29 -5.48 8.09
C TYR A 190 -2.91 -6.47 9.07
N ARG A 191 -2.33 -7.67 9.23
CA ARG A 191 -2.77 -8.68 10.18
C ARG A 191 -2.81 -8.13 11.61
N ARG A 192 -1.75 -7.44 12.04
CA ARG A 192 -1.65 -6.82 13.35
C ARG A 192 -2.76 -5.78 13.58
N TYR A 193 -3.05 -4.95 12.59
CA TYR A 193 -4.12 -3.94 12.70
C TYR A 193 -5.51 -4.58 12.82
N VAL A 194 -5.78 -5.64 12.05
CA VAL A 194 -7.06 -6.35 12.18
C VAL A 194 -7.19 -7.01 13.56
N GLU A 195 -6.11 -7.60 14.10
CA GLU A 195 -6.11 -8.17 15.47
C GLU A 195 -6.36 -7.10 16.54
N MET A 196 -5.77 -5.91 16.40
CA MET A 196 -6.00 -4.80 17.33
C MET A 196 -7.47 -4.36 17.31
N LEU A 197 -8.06 -4.23 16.12
CA LEU A 197 -9.49 -3.90 15.98
C LEU A 197 -10.39 -4.95 16.61
N GLU A 198 -10.09 -6.22 16.44
CA GLU A 198 -10.88 -7.32 17.04
C GLU A 198 -10.74 -7.38 18.57
N LYS A 199 -9.56 -7.06 19.09
CA LYS A 199 -9.27 -7.13 20.53
C LYS A 199 -9.72 -5.88 21.27
N ASP A 200 -9.37 -4.70 20.74
CA ASP A 200 -9.48 -3.43 21.45
C ASP A 200 -10.63 -2.54 20.91
N GLY A 201 -11.25 -2.93 19.80
CA GLY A 201 -12.35 -2.20 19.15
C GLY A 201 -11.92 -0.90 18.47
N CYS A 202 -10.63 -0.59 18.45
CA CYS A 202 -10.04 0.58 17.80
C CYS A 202 -8.57 0.32 17.47
N LEU A 203 -8.02 1.06 16.52
CA LEU A 203 -6.58 1.11 16.33
C LEU A 203 -6.00 1.92 17.49
N THR A 204 -5.36 1.24 18.45
CA THR A 204 -4.57 1.92 19.47
C THR A 204 -3.48 2.72 18.76
N GLN A 205 -3.33 3.99 19.15
CA GLN A 205 -2.31 4.85 18.56
C GLN A 205 -0.94 4.15 18.68
N GLN A 206 -0.44 3.64 17.54
CA GLN A 206 0.99 3.42 17.42
C GLN A 206 1.67 4.76 17.66
N SER A 207 2.83 4.73 18.31
CA SER A 207 3.61 5.96 18.39
C SER A 207 3.89 6.45 16.97
N MET A 208 3.85 7.74 16.73
CA MET A 208 4.20 8.31 15.41
C MET A 208 5.55 7.76 14.94
N ALA A 209 6.51 7.60 15.87
CA ALA A 209 7.83 7.04 15.59
C ALA A 209 7.77 5.60 15.01
N GLU A 210 6.91 4.71 15.54
CA GLU A 210 6.76 3.36 14.98
C GLU A 210 6.16 3.39 13.57
N THR A 211 5.19 4.28 13.34
CA THR A 211 4.58 4.49 12.03
C THR A 211 5.62 5.01 11.04
N GLU A 212 6.38 6.02 11.42
CA GLU A 212 7.46 6.58 10.59
C GLU A 212 8.54 5.55 10.29
N CYS A 213 9.03 4.80 11.28
CA CYS A 213 10.03 3.77 11.05
C CYS A 213 9.57 2.70 10.05
N PHE A 214 8.30 2.27 10.15
CA PHE A 214 7.75 1.29 9.21
C PHE A 214 7.67 1.90 7.79
N TRP A 215 7.00 3.04 7.65
CA TRP A 215 6.75 3.62 6.33
C TRP A 215 7.99 4.24 5.68
N ASN A 216 8.94 4.78 6.44
CA ASN A 216 10.25 5.21 5.90
C ASN A 216 10.99 4.03 5.28
N ARG A 217 10.95 2.84 5.91
CA ARG A 217 11.51 1.61 5.32
C ARG A 217 10.78 1.24 4.02
N ILE A 218 9.46 1.24 4.01
CA ILE A 218 8.64 0.96 2.83
C ILE A 218 9.00 1.93 1.69
N MET A 219 9.09 3.23 1.96
CA MET A 219 9.44 4.23 0.95
C MET A 219 10.87 4.06 0.43
N MET A 220 11.84 3.78 1.31
CA MET A 220 13.22 3.47 0.90
C MET A 220 13.26 2.28 -0.07
N GLU A 221 12.57 1.20 0.28
CA GLU A 221 12.51 -0.01 -0.55
C GLU A 221 11.82 0.23 -1.89
N HIS A 222 10.75 1.04 -1.93
CA HIS A 222 10.14 1.46 -3.20
C HIS A 222 11.13 2.20 -4.11
N ALA A 223 11.95 3.09 -3.56
CA ALA A 223 12.97 3.79 -4.34
C ALA A 223 14.00 2.82 -4.92
N LEU A 224 14.41 1.81 -4.15
CA LEU A 224 15.32 0.74 -4.61
C LEU A 224 14.68 -0.11 -5.72
N PHE A 225 13.39 -0.46 -5.61
CA PHE A 225 12.68 -1.23 -6.63
C PHE A 225 12.50 -0.43 -7.91
N ILE A 226 12.05 0.82 -7.83
CA ILE A 226 11.91 1.71 -8.99
C ILE A 226 13.26 1.82 -9.72
N ARG A 227 14.34 2.09 -8.98
CA ARG A 227 15.69 2.14 -9.54
C ARG A 227 16.07 0.88 -10.32
N GLY A 228 15.78 -0.29 -9.76
CA GLY A 228 16.16 -1.58 -10.35
C GLY A 228 15.26 -2.03 -11.51
N LEU A 229 14.07 -1.47 -11.65
CA LEU A 229 13.10 -1.81 -12.69
C LEU A 229 13.06 -0.78 -13.85
N LEU A 230 13.74 0.36 -13.72
CA LEU A 230 13.95 1.32 -14.82
C LEU A 230 14.94 0.74 -15.82
N ASP A 231 14.78 1.09 -17.11
CA ASP A 231 15.76 0.77 -18.14
C ASP A 231 17.09 1.50 -17.83
N PRO A 232 18.25 0.85 -18.03
CA PRO A 232 19.54 1.49 -17.79
C PRO A 232 19.77 2.81 -18.55
N ALA A 233 19.01 3.08 -19.62
CA ALA A 233 19.06 4.35 -20.34
C ALA A 233 18.36 5.50 -19.61
N GLU A 234 17.54 5.23 -18.60
CA GLU A 234 16.82 6.24 -17.81
C GLU A 234 17.67 6.80 -16.65
N GLY A 235 18.90 7.21 -16.95
CA GLY A 235 19.92 7.59 -15.97
C GLY A 235 19.46 8.68 -14.98
N ALA A 236 18.70 9.69 -15.44
CA ALA A 236 18.21 10.76 -14.56
C ALA A 236 17.17 10.23 -13.55
N LEU A 237 16.25 9.36 -13.97
CA LEU A 237 15.26 8.76 -13.09
C LEU A 237 15.90 7.78 -12.11
N ILE A 238 16.89 7.00 -12.56
CA ILE A 238 17.69 6.11 -11.71
C ILE A 238 18.40 6.92 -10.62
N GLN A 239 19.01 8.07 -10.98
CA GLN A 239 19.66 8.94 -10.00
C GLN A 239 18.67 9.50 -8.99
N SER A 240 17.51 10.00 -9.43
CA SER A 240 16.47 10.48 -8.53
C SER A 240 15.99 9.38 -7.56
N ALA A 241 15.80 8.15 -8.05
CA ALA A 241 15.43 7.03 -7.19
C ALA A 241 16.54 6.68 -6.17
N ASN A 242 17.84 6.77 -6.55
CA ASN A 242 18.95 6.62 -5.62
C ASN A 242 18.93 7.68 -4.51
N ASP A 243 18.64 8.94 -4.87
CA ASP A 243 18.59 10.04 -3.93
C ASP A 243 17.47 9.82 -2.91
N PHE A 244 16.26 9.44 -3.34
CA PHE A 244 15.17 9.07 -2.43
C PHE A 244 15.53 7.87 -1.54
N ALA A 245 16.18 6.84 -2.07
CA ALA A 245 16.61 5.69 -1.28
C ALA A 245 17.60 6.09 -0.17
N ARG A 246 18.54 7.02 -0.46
CA ARG A 246 19.47 7.56 0.54
C ARG A 246 18.74 8.40 1.59
N ASP A 247 17.87 9.30 1.16
CA ASP A 247 17.17 10.23 2.05
C ASP A 247 16.24 9.48 3.03
N TYR A 248 15.48 8.49 2.54
CA TYR A 248 14.70 7.60 3.42
C TYR A 248 15.55 6.66 4.26
N GLY A 249 16.74 6.24 3.78
CA GLY A 249 17.71 5.51 4.57
C GLY A 249 18.15 6.30 5.81
N GLN A 250 18.44 7.59 5.64
CA GLN A 250 18.79 8.49 6.75
C GLN A 250 17.61 8.68 7.72
N LEU A 251 16.39 8.94 7.21
CA LEU A 251 15.19 9.07 8.03
C LEU A 251 14.90 7.79 8.85
N LEU A 252 15.22 6.63 8.30
CA LEU A 252 15.07 5.35 8.99
C LEU A 252 16.11 5.19 10.10
N GLU A 253 17.37 5.56 9.87
CA GLU A 253 18.43 5.55 10.89
C GLU A 253 18.07 6.50 12.04
N ASP A 254 17.66 7.73 11.75
CA ASP A 254 17.25 8.74 12.75
C ASP A 254 16.08 8.22 13.61
N CYS A 255 15.14 7.50 13.03
CA CYS A 255 14.00 6.92 13.71
C CYS A 255 14.40 5.77 14.64
N CYS A 256 15.30 4.88 14.21
CA CYS A 256 15.80 3.76 15.02
C CYS A 256 16.59 4.29 16.22
N ASP A 257 17.45 5.28 16.03
CA ASP A 257 18.21 5.94 17.11
C ASP A 257 17.30 6.60 18.15
N ALA A 258 16.19 7.18 17.72
CA ALA A 258 15.21 7.76 18.63
C ALA A 258 14.49 6.69 19.49
N GLN A 259 14.18 5.53 18.92
CA GLN A 259 13.58 4.41 19.66
C GLN A 259 14.56 3.81 20.69
N ASP A 260 15.83 3.64 20.34
CA ASP A 260 16.87 3.13 21.25
C ASP A 260 17.13 4.08 22.42
N GLN A 261 17.03 5.40 22.19
CA GLN A 261 17.16 6.40 23.26
C GLN A 261 15.99 6.39 24.26
N ILE A 262 14.78 6.02 23.81
CA ILE A 262 13.61 5.87 24.69
C ILE A 262 13.73 4.61 25.55
N LEU A 263 14.32 3.53 24.99
CA LEU A 263 14.47 2.24 25.67
C LEU A 263 15.73 2.13 26.55
N SER A 264 16.74 2.97 26.31
CA SER A 264 18.01 2.96 27.04
C SER A 264 18.61 4.36 27.17
N PRO A 265 18.27 5.15 28.21
CA PRO A 265 18.87 6.46 28.40
C PRO A 265 20.32 6.34 28.88
N GLN A 266 21.26 6.08 27.99
CA GLN A 266 22.70 6.19 28.26
C GLN A 266 23.28 7.43 27.54
N PRO A 267 24.25 8.15 28.18
CA PRO A 267 24.82 9.34 27.59
C PRO A 267 25.67 9.00 26.35
N ARG A 268 25.45 9.75 25.27
CA ARG A 268 26.18 9.67 24.01
C ARG A 268 27.69 9.61 24.24
N ARG A 269 28.36 8.59 23.71
CA ARG A 269 29.78 8.71 23.32
C ARG A 269 29.83 9.57 22.05
N GLU A 270 30.55 10.68 22.12
CA GLU A 270 30.84 11.54 20.98
C GLU A 270 31.42 10.70 19.83
N ALA A 271 30.64 10.54 18.78
CA ALA A 271 31.13 9.97 17.52
C ALA A 271 31.99 11.03 16.83
N MET A 272 33.26 10.69 16.59
CA MET A 272 34.21 11.51 15.87
C MET A 272 33.67 11.90 14.51
N ALA A 273 33.64 13.20 14.24
CA ALA A 273 33.27 13.81 12.99
C ALA A 273 34.17 13.33 11.85
N GLY A 274 33.66 12.45 11.01
CA GLY A 274 34.19 12.19 9.67
C GLY A 274 33.60 13.23 8.72
N LYS A 275 34.45 14.10 8.17
CA LYS A 275 34.11 15.07 7.13
C LYS A 275 33.53 14.35 5.91
N THR A 276 32.28 14.57 5.62
CA THR A 276 31.66 14.26 4.32
C THR A 276 31.45 15.56 3.54
N MET A 277 31.74 15.48 2.26
CA MET A 277 31.68 16.54 1.25
C MET A 277 30.25 17.10 1.16
N ALA A 278 30.18 18.40 0.86
CA ALA A 278 28.97 19.20 0.83
C ALA A 278 27.89 18.64 -0.12
N GLY A 279 26.88 18.03 0.46
CA GLY A 279 25.53 17.97 -0.04
C GLY A 279 24.69 18.66 1.02
N GLU A 280 23.74 19.48 0.63
CA GLU A 280 22.83 20.16 1.53
C GLU A 280 22.17 19.12 2.45
N THR A 281 22.57 19.10 3.71
CA THR A 281 21.95 18.29 4.76
C THR A 281 20.55 18.83 4.98
N MET A 282 19.55 18.01 4.67
CA MET A 282 18.16 18.26 5.06
C MET A 282 18.09 18.50 6.58
N PRO A 283 17.32 19.47 7.06
CA PRO A 283 17.05 19.58 8.48
C PRO A 283 16.36 18.28 8.93
N CYS A 284 16.88 17.68 10.01
CA CYS A 284 16.24 16.54 10.68
C CYS A 284 14.76 16.87 10.89
N GLY A 285 13.84 16.16 10.17
CA GLY A 285 12.43 16.21 10.56
C GLY A 285 11.36 16.56 9.56
N ASP A 286 11.61 16.78 8.25
CA ASP A 286 10.47 16.99 7.31
C ASP A 286 10.12 15.68 6.54
N VAL A 287 9.73 14.64 7.29
CA VAL A 287 9.26 13.38 6.73
C VAL A 287 8.06 13.60 5.80
N LEU A 288 7.15 14.51 6.17
CA LEU A 288 5.98 14.83 5.34
C LEU A 288 6.39 15.48 4.01
N GLY A 289 7.28 16.46 4.03
CA GLY A 289 7.76 17.13 2.82
C GLY A 289 8.49 16.16 1.89
N GLU A 290 9.33 15.29 2.44
CA GLU A 290 10.02 14.25 1.67
C GLU A 290 9.02 13.26 1.05
N THR A 291 8.02 12.84 1.82
CA THR A 291 7.00 11.91 1.32
C THR A 291 6.14 12.55 0.22
N ILE A 292 5.85 13.85 0.30
CA ILE A 292 5.17 14.59 -0.77
C ILE A 292 6.03 14.62 -2.04
N ARG A 293 7.33 14.93 -1.94
CA ARG A 293 8.25 14.94 -3.08
C ARG A 293 8.34 13.56 -3.74
N PHE A 294 8.46 12.51 -2.94
CA PHE A 294 8.54 11.16 -3.47
C PHE A 294 7.20 10.69 -4.08
N ARG A 295 6.06 11.05 -3.49
CA ARG A 295 4.74 10.84 -4.07
C ARG A 295 4.63 11.50 -5.44
N ASP A 296 5.10 12.74 -5.59
CA ASP A 296 5.04 13.47 -6.87
C ASP A 296 5.95 12.81 -7.92
N PHE A 297 7.13 12.31 -7.54
CA PHE A 297 7.98 11.50 -8.39
C PHE A 297 7.29 10.21 -8.85
N LYS A 298 6.64 9.47 -7.94
CA LYS A 298 5.86 8.27 -8.25
C LYS A 298 4.68 8.57 -9.18
N LYS A 299 4.00 9.70 -8.96
CA LYS A 299 2.89 10.16 -9.81
C LYS A 299 3.34 10.43 -11.23
N ALA A 300 4.42 11.19 -11.40
CA ALA A 300 5.02 11.44 -12.71
C ALA A 300 5.52 10.14 -13.37
N GLY A 301 6.05 9.21 -12.57
CA GLY A 301 6.46 7.88 -13.01
C GLY A 301 5.28 7.06 -13.54
N ALA A 302 4.18 6.98 -12.80
CA ALA A 302 2.97 6.26 -13.21
C ALA A 302 2.40 6.84 -14.52
N GLU A 303 2.29 8.17 -14.61
CA GLU A 303 1.84 8.86 -15.83
C GLU A 303 2.79 8.56 -17.01
N GLY A 304 4.11 8.68 -16.80
CA GLY A 304 5.11 8.45 -17.85
C GLY A 304 5.12 7.01 -18.37
N ILE A 305 4.91 6.03 -17.49
CA ILE A 305 4.78 4.60 -17.85
C ILE A 305 3.49 4.38 -18.66
N LEU A 306 2.35 4.92 -18.22
CA LEU A 306 1.08 4.84 -18.93
C LEU A 306 1.15 5.51 -20.31
N GLN A 307 1.89 6.59 -20.44
CA GLN A 307 2.09 7.29 -21.72
C GLN A 307 3.23 6.71 -22.59
N CYS A 308 3.85 5.60 -22.17
CA CYS A 308 5.00 4.98 -22.85
C CYS A 308 6.20 5.94 -23.04
N LYS A 309 6.35 6.91 -22.14
CA LYS A 309 7.46 7.90 -22.15
C LYS A 309 8.66 7.46 -21.31
N ILE A 310 8.46 6.54 -20.38
CA ILE A 310 9.51 5.98 -19.51
C ILE A 310 9.76 4.54 -19.91
N ARG A 311 11.02 4.21 -20.16
CA ARG A 311 11.45 2.84 -20.44
C ARG A 311 11.66 2.09 -19.13
N SER A 312 10.95 0.99 -18.96
CA SER A 312 11.03 0.20 -17.72
C SER A 312 10.42 -1.19 -17.91
N VAL A 313 10.67 -2.07 -16.95
CA VAL A 313 9.94 -3.33 -16.77
C VAL A 313 8.89 -3.21 -15.66
N ILE A 314 8.59 -1.99 -15.21
CA ILE A 314 7.56 -1.71 -14.20
C ILE A 314 6.18 -1.93 -14.81
N LEU A 315 5.40 -2.82 -14.21
CA LEU A 315 3.98 -2.96 -14.57
C LEU A 315 3.22 -1.67 -14.25
N PRO A 316 2.32 -1.19 -15.12
CA PRO A 316 1.55 0.03 -14.85
C PRO A 316 0.82 0.00 -13.51
N LEU A 317 0.24 -1.14 -13.12
CA LEU A 317 -0.43 -1.29 -11.82
C LEU A 317 0.56 -1.22 -10.64
N LEU A 318 1.81 -1.68 -10.80
CA LEU A 318 2.84 -1.53 -9.75
C LEU A 318 3.21 -0.06 -9.55
N ALA A 319 3.26 0.73 -10.61
CA ALA A 319 3.51 2.17 -10.50
C ALA A 319 2.38 2.90 -9.75
N ASP A 320 1.12 2.56 -10.02
CA ASP A 320 -0.05 3.08 -9.29
C ASP A 320 -0.10 2.58 -7.85
N HIS A 321 0.26 1.32 -7.61
CA HIS A 321 0.33 0.69 -6.29
C HIS A 321 1.24 1.48 -5.34
N VAL A 322 2.49 1.69 -5.72
CA VAL A 322 3.45 2.43 -4.86
C VAL A 322 3.08 3.92 -4.70
N LEU A 323 2.33 4.50 -5.65
CA LEU A 323 1.77 5.85 -5.53
C LEU A 323 0.68 5.89 -4.45
N ARG A 324 -0.22 4.91 -4.43
CA ARG A 324 -1.29 4.82 -3.42
C ARG A 324 -0.73 4.64 -2.00
N GLU A 325 0.34 3.87 -1.85
CA GLU A 325 1.02 3.71 -0.57
C GLU A 325 1.70 5.00 -0.09
N ALA A 326 2.26 5.80 -1.01
CA ALA A 326 2.76 7.13 -0.64
C ALA A 326 1.63 8.06 -0.21
N ASN A 327 0.47 8.00 -0.86
CA ASN A 327 -0.72 8.76 -0.44
C ASN A 327 -1.22 8.33 0.95
N HIS A 328 -1.23 7.02 1.23
CA HIS A 328 -1.55 6.49 2.55
C HIS A 328 -0.60 7.02 3.62
N TYR A 329 0.71 6.96 3.38
CA TYR A 329 1.69 7.47 4.33
C TYR A 329 1.54 8.97 4.57
N ILE A 330 1.31 9.79 3.52
CA ILE A 330 1.01 11.23 3.67
C ILE A 330 -0.21 11.46 4.57
N ARG A 331 -1.27 10.64 4.43
CA ARG A 331 -2.46 10.75 5.30
C ARG A 331 -2.15 10.41 6.75
N LEU A 332 -1.29 9.42 7.00
CA LEU A 332 -0.88 9.06 8.37
C LEU A 332 -0.01 10.13 9.05
N LEU A 333 0.72 10.94 8.27
CA LEU A 333 1.59 12.03 8.76
C LEU A 333 0.82 13.34 9.01
N ARG A 334 -0.45 13.45 8.64
CA ARG A 334 -1.32 14.63 8.82
C ARG A 334 -2.28 14.46 9.98
#